data_9b094f450bd2433736f9cde4cc28bf41
#
_entry.id   9b094f450bd2433736f9cde4cc28bf41
#
_cell.length_a   1.000
_cell.length_b   1.000
_cell.length_c   1.000
_cell.angle_alpha   90.00
_cell.angle_beta   90.00
_cell.angle_gamma   90.00
#
_symmetry.space_group_name_H-M   'P 1'
#
loop_
_entity.id
_entity.type
_entity.pdbx_description
1 polymer ?
#
loop_
_entity_poly.entity_id
_entity_poly.type
_entity_poly.pdbx_seq_one_letter_code
_entity_poly.pdbx_strand_id
1 'polypeptide(L)'
;METRRVRSISVALALVVLACVAPRAFARALSVDPLGTASLGIAGASAPPKRFNEYKIMPGHTKRSHVLSARAHEYVDAGKLPATFVWNNVKGHNFLTKSLNQHIPQYCGSCWAHGAMSALGDRIQIASGKHRAQDVNLAIQHILNCGTEIAGSCHGGTHTGAYQFVHDTGFVPYDTCLPYEACSAESTEGNCARGGDYTCTPMNTCRTCSTFVEFGGFCSALSTFPNATVAEYGMISGEKEIMAEIYARGPVSAGIDADGLRGYVGGIYTDTPEFEINHIVSIVGWGTADDGTKYWVVRNSWGQYWGEMGFFRIIRGVNSLGIEDEVAWATPGSWTHMNVACYEDGSNCIRKKDYVDPSKPGRLPYGQFHMEN
;
A
#
# COMPACT_ATOMS: atom_id res chain seq x y z
N MET A 1 -58.58 54.38 -30.70
CA MET A 1 -58.39 53.43 -31.79
C MET A 1 -57.15 53.80 -32.59
N GLU A 2 -56.02 53.40 -32.21
CA GLU A 2 -54.78 53.73 -32.91
C GLU A 2 -53.84 52.55 -32.91
N THR A 3 -53.64 52.00 -34.06
CA THR A 3 -52.79 50.84 -34.31
C THR A 3 -51.35 51.33 -34.49
N ARG A 4 -50.49 51.01 -33.55
CA ARG A 4 -49.03 51.26 -33.70
C ARG A 4 -48.33 50.08 -34.39
N ARG A 5 -47.81 50.34 -35.58
CA ARG A 5 -46.92 49.46 -36.33
C ARG A 5 -45.57 49.35 -35.60
N VAL A 6 -45.15 48.12 -35.39
CA VAL A 6 -43.78 47.81 -34.94
C VAL A 6 -42.91 47.65 -36.19
N ARG A 7 -41.86 48.47 -36.28
CA ARG A 7 -40.82 48.38 -37.33
C ARG A 7 -39.78 47.34 -36.93
N SER A 8 -39.59 46.34 -37.81
CA SER A 8 -38.47 45.42 -37.69
C SER A 8 -37.16 46.13 -38.02
N ILE A 9 -36.21 46.03 -37.09
CA ILE A 9 -34.81 46.46 -37.33
C ILE A 9 -34.02 45.18 -37.61
N SER A 10 -33.59 44.99 -38.83
CA SER A 10 -32.65 43.94 -39.24
C SER A 10 -31.25 44.39 -38.83
N VAL A 11 -30.63 43.69 -37.87
CA VAL A 11 -29.23 43.84 -37.55
C VAL A 11 -28.43 42.86 -38.36
N ALA A 12 -27.66 43.34 -39.31
CA ALA A 12 -26.70 42.56 -40.06
C ALA A 12 -25.51 42.22 -39.15
N LEU A 13 -25.31 40.96 -38.79
CA LEU A 13 -24.17 40.48 -38.05
C LEU A 13 -23.01 40.24 -39.00
N ALA A 14 -22.00 41.13 -38.99
CA ALA A 14 -20.75 40.92 -39.73
C ALA A 14 -19.92 39.87 -38.96
N LEU A 15 -19.76 38.69 -39.54
CA LEU A 15 -18.82 37.68 -39.06
C LEU A 15 -17.38 38.08 -39.39
N VAL A 16 -16.67 38.58 -38.39
CA VAL A 16 -15.20 38.71 -38.43
C VAL A 16 -14.61 37.33 -38.10
N VAL A 17 -14.12 36.66 -39.12
CA VAL A 17 -13.36 35.43 -38.96
C VAL A 17 -11.96 35.79 -38.47
N LEU A 18 -11.74 35.78 -37.15
CA LEU A 18 -10.41 35.76 -36.58
C LEU A 18 -9.82 34.37 -36.71
N ALA A 19 -8.89 34.20 -37.65
CA ALA A 19 -8.07 33.00 -37.75
C ALA A 19 -7.12 32.97 -36.55
N CYS A 20 -7.56 32.36 -35.42
CA CYS A 20 -6.67 31.96 -34.34
C CYS A 20 -5.84 30.77 -34.82
N VAL A 21 -4.55 30.98 -35.07
CA VAL A 21 -3.55 29.96 -35.21
C VAL A 21 -3.37 29.30 -33.83
N ALA A 22 -4.16 28.29 -33.54
CA ALA A 22 -3.96 27.46 -32.36
C ALA A 22 -2.74 26.56 -32.58
N PRO A 23 -1.81 26.41 -31.60
CA PRO A 23 -0.78 25.42 -31.69
C PRO A 23 -1.46 24.05 -31.75
N ARG A 24 -1.01 23.19 -32.65
CA ARG A 24 -1.46 21.80 -32.77
C ARG A 24 -1.16 21.08 -31.46
N ALA A 25 -2.08 21.13 -30.51
CA ALA A 25 -2.13 20.19 -29.43
C ALA A 25 -2.41 18.81 -30.04
N PHE A 26 -1.51 17.89 -29.88
CA PHE A 26 -1.72 16.47 -30.21
C PHE A 26 -2.90 15.97 -29.38
N ALA A 27 -4.09 15.97 -29.94
CA ALA A 27 -5.22 15.24 -29.42
C ALA A 27 -4.92 13.75 -29.59
N ARG A 28 -4.37 13.13 -28.57
CA ARG A 28 -4.31 11.65 -28.51
C ARG A 28 -5.73 11.15 -28.28
N ALA A 29 -6.23 10.41 -29.26
CA ALA A 29 -7.51 9.74 -29.12
C ALA A 29 -7.40 8.67 -28.02
N LEU A 30 -8.22 8.82 -26.98
CA LEU A 30 -8.47 7.74 -26.02
C LEU A 30 -9.37 6.72 -26.72
N SER A 31 -8.91 5.49 -26.92
CA SER A 31 -9.76 4.37 -27.27
C SER A 31 -10.12 3.60 -26.01
N VAL A 32 -11.40 3.33 -25.81
CA VAL A 32 -11.89 2.46 -24.73
C VAL A 32 -12.31 1.16 -25.38
N ASP A 33 -11.78 0.04 -24.92
CA ASP A 33 -12.17 -1.27 -25.41
C ASP A 33 -13.49 -1.76 -24.76
N PRO A 34 -14.08 -2.86 -25.26
CA PRO A 34 -15.33 -3.40 -24.74
C PRO A 34 -15.30 -3.84 -23.26
N LEU A 35 -14.11 -3.96 -22.66
CA LEU A 35 -13.90 -4.29 -21.25
C LEU A 35 -13.75 -3.05 -20.36
N GLY A 36 -13.90 -1.83 -20.93
CA GLY A 36 -13.82 -0.58 -20.22
C GLY A 36 -12.39 -0.13 -19.87
N THR A 37 -11.36 -0.73 -20.50
CA THR A 37 -9.97 -0.29 -20.34
C THR A 37 -9.66 0.85 -21.31
N ALA A 38 -9.14 1.97 -20.80
CA ALA A 38 -8.67 3.08 -21.62
C ALA A 38 -7.22 2.85 -22.03
N SER A 39 -6.93 2.79 -23.34
CA SER A 39 -5.56 2.71 -23.84
C SER A 39 -5.10 4.04 -24.44
N LEU A 40 -3.98 4.55 -23.96
CA LEU A 40 -3.23 5.62 -24.61
C LEU A 40 -2.21 4.97 -25.54
N GLY A 41 -2.44 5.06 -26.86
CA GLY A 41 -1.48 4.56 -27.86
C GLY A 41 -0.12 5.21 -27.70
N ILE A 42 0.81 4.54 -27.01
CA ILE A 42 2.21 4.90 -26.94
C ILE A 42 2.94 4.09 -27.99
N ALA A 43 3.33 4.74 -29.09
CA ALA A 43 4.16 4.09 -30.10
C ALA A 43 5.55 3.80 -29.50
N GLY A 44 5.99 2.51 -29.60
CA GLY A 44 7.37 2.10 -29.36
C GLY A 44 7.82 2.06 -27.90
N ALA A 45 7.17 1.23 -27.06
CA ALA A 45 7.76 0.86 -25.79
C ALA A 45 8.98 -0.04 -26.05
N SER A 46 10.19 0.47 -25.84
CA SER A 46 11.39 -0.37 -25.64
C SER A 46 11.14 -1.32 -24.47
N ALA A 47 11.76 -2.52 -24.49
CA ALA A 47 11.72 -3.42 -23.34
C ALA A 47 12.10 -2.63 -22.06
N PRO A 48 11.36 -2.83 -20.95
CA PRO A 48 11.65 -2.11 -19.72
C PRO A 48 13.10 -2.40 -19.31
N PRO A 49 13.83 -1.38 -18.82
CA PRO A 49 15.20 -1.57 -18.35
C PRO A 49 15.23 -2.63 -17.24
N LYS A 50 16.38 -3.33 -17.12
CA LYS A 50 16.58 -4.31 -16.04
C LYS A 50 16.38 -3.60 -14.69
N ARG A 51 15.57 -4.20 -13.79
CA ARG A 51 15.34 -3.65 -12.45
C ARG A 51 16.63 -3.76 -11.63
N PHE A 52 16.82 -2.80 -10.74
CA PHE A 52 17.81 -2.92 -9.68
C PHE A 52 17.35 -3.98 -8.67
N ASN A 53 18.29 -4.60 -7.98
CA ASN A 53 17.98 -5.43 -6.84
C ASN A 53 17.44 -4.54 -5.69
N GLU A 54 16.16 -4.73 -5.36
CA GLU A 54 15.46 -3.96 -4.31
C GLU A 54 15.52 -4.68 -2.93
N TYR A 55 16.06 -5.92 -2.88
CA TYR A 55 16.26 -6.65 -1.63
C TYR A 55 17.67 -6.43 -1.10
N LYS A 56 17.78 -5.81 0.08
CA LYS A 56 19.06 -5.49 0.73
C LYS A 56 18.94 -5.59 2.24
N ILE A 57 19.93 -6.18 2.90
CA ILE A 57 20.02 -6.19 4.35
C ILE A 57 20.86 -4.99 4.79
N MET A 58 20.25 -4.14 5.61
CA MET A 58 20.88 -2.91 6.10
C MET A 58 21.78 -3.18 7.31
N PRO A 59 22.83 -2.36 7.56
CA PRO A 59 23.74 -2.57 8.70
C PRO A 59 23.07 -2.56 10.07
N GLY A 60 22.04 -1.76 10.26
CA GLY A 60 21.26 -1.70 11.51
C GLY A 60 20.23 -2.82 11.67
N HIS A 61 20.03 -3.66 10.64
CA HIS A 61 19.14 -4.82 10.71
C HIS A 61 19.84 -5.96 11.47
N THR A 62 19.70 -5.96 12.77
CA THR A 62 20.39 -6.90 13.68
C THR A 62 19.53 -8.07 14.13
N LYS A 63 18.19 -7.99 13.94
CA LYS A 63 17.23 -8.98 14.42
C LYS A 63 16.25 -9.37 13.30
N ARG A 64 16.42 -10.56 12.75
CA ARG A 64 15.49 -11.10 11.74
C ARG A 64 14.18 -11.64 12.35
N SER A 65 14.13 -11.81 13.66
CA SER A 65 12.94 -12.30 14.38
C SER A 65 12.92 -11.85 15.83
N HIS A 66 11.70 -11.63 16.34
CA HIS A 66 11.37 -11.43 17.74
C HIS A 66 10.06 -12.18 18.01
N VAL A 67 10.16 -13.45 18.40
CA VAL A 67 9.03 -14.38 18.54
C VAL A 67 8.76 -14.62 20.02
N LEU A 68 7.52 -14.35 20.45
CA LEU A 68 7.06 -14.48 21.82
C LEU A 68 6.01 -15.58 22.00
N SER A 69 5.24 -15.87 20.95
CA SER A 69 4.14 -16.84 20.96
C SER A 69 4.48 -18.10 20.14
N ALA A 70 3.68 -19.14 20.29
CA ALA A 70 3.77 -20.35 19.47
C ALA A 70 3.56 -20.00 17.97
N ARG A 71 4.37 -20.55 17.10
CA ARG A 71 4.25 -20.38 15.66
C ARG A 71 3.01 -21.11 15.13
N ALA A 72 2.38 -20.57 14.10
CA ALA A 72 1.12 -21.11 13.59
C ALA A 72 1.22 -22.61 13.21
N HIS A 73 2.32 -23.04 12.62
CA HIS A 73 2.52 -24.44 12.23
C HIS A 73 2.67 -25.41 13.41
N GLU A 74 2.87 -24.92 14.63
CA GLU A 74 2.91 -25.76 15.84
C GLU A 74 1.51 -26.20 16.30
N TYR A 75 0.44 -25.48 15.90
CA TYR A 75 -0.94 -25.78 16.30
C TYR A 75 -1.93 -25.88 15.12
N VAL A 76 -1.55 -25.49 13.91
CA VAL A 76 -2.36 -25.62 12.70
C VAL A 76 -1.82 -26.76 11.84
N ASP A 77 -2.64 -27.79 11.63
CA ASP A 77 -2.32 -28.88 10.70
C ASP A 77 -2.61 -28.42 9.25
N ALA A 78 -1.57 -28.10 8.51
CA ALA A 78 -1.68 -27.67 7.12
C ALA A 78 -2.37 -28.71 6.21
N GLY A 79 -2.32 -30.01 6.56
CA GLY A 79 -3.00 -31.08 5.82
C GLY A 79 -4.52 -31.05 5.94
N LYS A 80 -5.07 -30.31 6.89
CA LYS A 80 -6.52 -30.16 7.11
C LYS A 80 -7.07 -28.82 6.61
N LEU A 81 -6.22 -27.96 6.04
CA LEU A 81 -6.64 -26.68 5.51
C LEU A 81 -7.45 -26.85 4.21
N PRO A 82 -8.36 -25.90 3.91
CA PRO A 82 -9.15 -25.96 2.68
C PRO A 82 -8.27 -25.87 1.43
N ALA A 83 -8.70 -26.49 0.34
CA ALA A 83 -8.00 -26.47 -0.94
C ALA A 83 -7.80 -25.05 -1.50
N THR A 84 -8.72 -24.14 -1.17
CA THR A 84 -8.68 -22.73 -1.55
C THR A 84 -9.00 -21.85 -0.34
N PHE A 85 -8.17 -20.84 -0.10
CA PHE A 85 -8.37 -19.87 0.95
C PHE A 85 -7.67 -18.54 0.59
N VAL A 86 -8.42 -17.44 0.54
CA VAL A 86 -7.87 -16.10 0.25
C VAL A 86 -8.55 -15.07 1.16
N TRP A 87 -7.78 -14.20 1.77
CA TRP A 87 -8.28 -13.18 2.69
C TRP A 87 -9.12 -12.07 2.03
N ASN A 88 -9.16 -12.00 0.69
CA ASN A 88 -10.06 -11.09 -0.02
C ASN A 88 -11.53 -11.54 -0.01
N ASN A 89 -11.81 -12.77 0.41
CA ASN A 89 -13.17 -13.30 0.51
C ASN A 89 -13.29 -14.38 1.59
N VAL A 90 -13.32 -13.98 2.84
CA VAL A 90 -13.59 -14.87 3.96
C VAL A 90 -15.02 -14.63 4.46
N LYS A 91 -15.93 -15.58 4.20
CA LYS A 91 -17.36 -15.46 4.52
C LYS A 91 -18.01 -14.20 3.92
N GLY A 92 -17.65 -13.84 2.70
CA GLY A 92 -18.16 -12.67 1.99
C GLY A 92 -17.49 -11.33 2.36
N HIS A 93 -16.46 -11.34 3.21
CA HIS A 93 -15.75 -10.14 3.61
C HIS A 93 -14.34 -10.10 3.01
N ASN A 94 -13.95 -8.94 2.48
CA ASN A 94 -12.57 -8.65 2.09
C ASN A 94 -11.81 -8.07 3.29
N PHE A 95 -10.72 -8.71 3.69
CA PHE A 95 -9.83 -8.27 4.77
C PHE A 95 -8.53 -7.63 4.26
N LEU A 96 -8.34 -7.57 2.95
CA LEU A 96 -7.14 -6.97 2.38
C LEU A 96 -7.30 -5.44 2.26
N THR A 97 -6.23 -4.75 2.60
CA THR A 97 -6.08 -3.31 2.35
C THR A 97 -5.90 -3.04 0.85
N LYS A 98 -5.93 -1.77 0.44
CA LYS A 98 -5.83 -1.35 -0.97
C LYS A 98 -4.53 -1.84 -1.62
N SER A 99 -4.58 -2.10 -2.94
CA SER A 99 -3.38 -2.31 -3.76
C SER A 99 -2.64 -0.98 -3.96
N LEU A 100 -1.31 -1.02 -3.89
CA LEU A 100 -0.44 0.15 -3.95
C LEU A 100 0.48 0.11 -5.17
N ASN A 101 1.09 1.25 -5.49
CA ASN A 101 2.11 1.37 -6.53
C ASN A 101 3.34 2.08 -5.97
N GLN A 102 4.43 1.33 -5.75
CA GLN A 102 5.69 1.86 -5.23
C GLN A 102 6.42 2.82 -6.20
N HIS A 103 6.02 2.83 -7.46
CA HIS A 103 6.64 3.65 -8.52
C HIS A 103 5.85 4.92 -8.84
N ILE A 104 4.99 5.39 -7.96
CA ILE A 104 4.26 6.65 -8.10
C ILE A 104 4.49 7.51 -6.85
N PRO A 105 4.94 8.79 -7.01
CA PRO A 105 5.05 9.60 -8.24
C PRO A 105 6.29 9.32 -9.09
N GLN A 106 7.23 8.49 -8.64
CA GLN A 106 8.44 8.10 -9.38
C GLN A 106 8.90 6.71 -8.97
N TYR A 107 9.96 6.19 -9.63
CA TYR A 107 10.59 4.93 -9.24
C TYR A 107 11.16 5.03 -7.82
N CYS A 108 10.85 4.03 -6.99
CA CYS A 108 11.45 3.82 -5.68
C CYS A 108 11.47 2.32 -5.40
N GLY A 109 12.63 1.78 -5.01
CA GLY A 109 12.83 0.37 -4.66
C GLY A 109 12.35 0.04 -3.26
N SER A 110 11.09 0.37 -2.94
CA SER A 110 10.48 0.21 -1.62
C SER A 110 9.52 -0.98 -1.49
N CYS A 111 9.66 -1.99 -2.36
CA CYS A 111 8.84 -3.20 -2.30
C CYS A 111 8.85 -3.86 -0.92
N TRP A 112 10.00 -3.85 -0.26
CA TRP A 112 10.21 -4.39 1.09
C TRP A 112 9.30 -3.73 2.13
N ALA A 113 9.11 -2.41 2.07
CA ALA A 113 8.19 -1.67 2.93
C ALA A 113 6.73 -1.89 2.52
N HIS A 114 6.44 -1.91 1.21
CA HIS A 114 5.09 -2.16 0.69
C HIS A 114 4.58 -3.55 1.05
N GLY A 115 5.37 -4.60 0.82
CA GLY A 115 5.01 -5.97 1.17
C GLY A 115 4.79 -6.15 2.67
N ALA A 116 5.72 -5.62 3.50
CA ALA A 116 5.63 -5.71 4.95
C ALA A 116 4.42 -4.95 5.51
N MET A 117 4.24 -3.68 5.15
CA MET A 117 3.17 -2.84 5.70
C MET A 117 1.79 -3.23 5.18
N SER A 118 1.68 -3.70 3.94
CA SER A 118 0.44 -4.26 3.43
C SER A 118 0.04 -5.52 4.19
N ALA A 119 0.96 -6.45 4.44
CA ALA A 119 0.69 -7.64 5.23
C ALA A 119 0.32 -7.30 6.68
N LEU A 120 0.99 -6.33 7.32
CA LEU A 120 0.67 -5.87 8.67
C LEU A 120 -0.71 -5.18 8.73
N GLY A 121 -1.03 -4.33 7.77
CA GLY A 121 -2.34 -3.67 7.67
C GLY A 121 -3.47 -4.68 7.52
N ASP A 122 -3.31 -5.69 6.67
CA ASP A 122 -4.27 -6.78 6.52
C ASP A 122 -4.47 -7.55 7.83
N ARG A 123 -3.39 -7.84 8.55
CA ARG A 123 -3.46 -8.52 9.86
C ARG A 123 -4.17 -7.69 10.91
N ILE A 124 -4.04 -6.37 10.88
CA ILE A 124 -4.80 -5.46 11.73
C ILE A 124 -6.29 -5.55 11.37
N GLN A 125 -6.64 -5.56 10.08
CA GLN A 125 -8.03 -5.73 9.63
C GLN A 125 -8.63 -7.05 10.11
N ILE A 126 -7.86 -8.15 10.03
CA ILE A 126 -8.26 -9.48 10.50
C ILE A 126 -8.45 -9.48 12.02
N ALA A 127 -7.49 -8.94 12.78
CA ALA A 127 -7.54 -8.88 14.24
C ALA A 127 -8.68 -7.97 14.75
N SER A 128 -9.06 -6.94 14.01
CA SER A 128 -10.20 -6.07 14.31
C SER A 128 -11.56 -6.77 14.14
N GLY A 129 -11.62 -7.85 13.36
CA GLY A 129 -12.81 -8.69 13.21
C GLY A 129 -14.05 -7.93 12.76
N LYS A 130 -15.16 -8.11 13.47
CA LYS A 130 -16.44 -7.45 13.17
C LYS A 130 -16.45 -5.94 13.43
N HIS A 131 -15.53 -5.44 14.22
CA HIS A 131 -15.41 -4.03 14.59
C HIS A 131 -14.57 -3.22 13.59
N ARG A 132 -14.33 -3.77 12.42
CA ARG A 132 -13.60 -3.12 11.34
C ARG A 132 -14.40 -1.93 10.80
N ALA A 133 -14.10 -0.75 11.30
CA ALA A 133 -14.77 0.49 10.88
C ALA A 133 -14.01 1.21 9.75
N GLN A 134 -12.71 0.96 9.59
CA GLN A 134 -11.84 1.71 8.70
C GLN A 134 -10.76 0.83 8.08
N ASP A 135 -10.32 1.16 6.89
CA ASP A 135 -9.11 0.59 6.31
C ASP A 135 -7.88 1.17 7.00
N VAL A 136 -7.03 0.29 7.53
CA VAL A 136 -5.78 0.68 8.17
C VAL A 136 -4.67 0.60 7.12
N ASN A 137 -4.32 1.74 6.54
CA ASN A 137 -3.18 1.87 5.64
C ASN A 137 -2.03 2.53 6.41
N LEU A 138 -0.89 1.83 6.48
CA LEU A 138 0.28 2.26 7.25
C LEU A 138 1.20 3.13 6.40
N ALA A 139 1.79 4.16 7.01
CA ALA A 139 2.64 5.13 6.33
C ALA A 139 3.99 4.52 5.94
N ILE A 140 4.09 4.00 4.73
CA ILE A 140 5.34 3.52 4.14
C ILE A 140 6.38 4.65 4.11
N GLN A 141 5.95 5.88 3.86
CA GLN A 141 6.84 7.04 3.85
C GLN A 141 7.54 7.27 5.18
N HIS A 142 6.89 6.98 6.30
CA HIS A 142 7.54 7.08 7.62
C HIS A 142 8.76 6.14 7.74
N ILE A 143 8.65 4.92 7.22
CA ILE A 143 9.75 3.96 7.24
C ILE A 143 10.90 4.43 6.32
N LEU A 144 10.58 5.01 5.18
CA LEU A 144 11.56 5.61 4.26
C LEU A 144 12.27 6.82 4.85
N ASN A 145 11.57 7.63 5.67
CA ASN A 145 12.15 8.80 6.32
C ASN A 145 12.99 8.44 7.56
N CYS A 146 12.55 7.45 8.34
CA CYS A 146 13.10 7.19 9.68
C CYS A 146 13.81 5.84 9.83
N GLY A 147 13.54 4.89 8.95
CA GLY A 147 14.01 3.50 9.06
C GLY A 147 15.20 3.14 8.19
N THR A 148 15.85 4.11 7.57
CA THR A 148 16.86 3.87 6.52
C THR A 148 18.00 2.96 6.98
N GLU A 149 18.49 3.11 8.18
CA GLU A 149 19.62 2.32 8.70
C GLU A 149 19.25 0.87 9.06
N ILE A 150 17.96 0.63 9.39
CA ILE A 150 17.48 -0.69 9.84
C ILE A 150 16.74 -1.40 8.72
N ALA A 151 15.85 -0.70 8.05
CA ALA A 151 14.89 -1.29 7.13
C ALA A 151 15.29 -1.13 5.66
N GLY A 152 15.74 0.06 5.26
CA GLY A 152 16.13 0.36 3.89
C GLY A 152 15.63 1.71 3.38
N SER A 153 15.74 1.89 2.07
CA SER A 153 15.48 3.15 1.37
C SER A 153 14.83 2.90 0.00
N CYS A 154 14.71 3.95 -0.81
CA CYS A 154 14.33 3.80 -2.23
C CYS A 154 15.35 3.00 -3.06
N HIS A 155 16.55 2.75 -2.52
CA HIS A 155 17.60 1.93 -3.15
C HIS A 155 17.62 0.47 -2.66
N GLY A 156 16.58 0.05 -1.97
CA GLY A 156 16.39 -1.31 -1.46
C GLY A 156 16.38 -1.41 0.06
N GLY A 157 15.91 -2.56 0.55
CA GLY A 157 15.79 -2.88 1.96
C GLY A 157 15.22 -4.27 2.19
N THR A 158 14.76 -4.55 3.41
CA THR A 158 14.19 -5.85 3.77
C THR A 158 12.93 -5.74 4.61
N HIS A 159 12.00 -6.64 4.39
CA HIS A 159 10.71 -6.70 5.10
C HIS A 159 10.89 -6.99 6.60
N THR A 160 11.85 -7.84 6.98
CA THR A 160 12.16 -8.08 8.39
C THR A 160 12.80 -6.87 9.07
N GLY A 161 13.56 -6.05 8.33
CA GLY A 161 14.05 -4.75 8.79
C GLY A 161 12.92 -3.75 9.01
N ALA A 162 11.89 -3.75 8.14
CA ALA A 162 10.69 -2.94 8.34
C ALA A 162 9.95 -3.33 9.63
N TYR A 163 9.79 -4.63 9.90
CA TYR A 163 9.17 -5.10 11.14
C TYR A 163 10.02 -4.78 12.36
N GLN A 164 11.35 -4.98 12.29
CA GLN A 164 12.27 -4.59 13.36
C GLN A 164 12.15 -3.09 13.65
N PHE A 165 12.17 -2.25 12.63
CA PHE A 165 12.06 -0.79 12.80
C PHE A 165 10.77 -0.40 13.53
N VAL A 166 9.60 -0.90 13.09
CA VAL A 166 8.31 -0.60 13.74
C VAL A 166 8.26 -1.13 15.17
N HIS A 167 8.82 -2.32 15.43
CA HIS A 167 8.92 -2.89 16.77
C HIS A 167 9.79 -2.05 17.69
N ASP A 168 10.99 -1.68 17.24
CA ASP A 168 12.00 -1.01 18.07
C ASP A 168 11.66 0.47 18.30
N THR A 169 11.04 1.15 17.32
CA THR A 169 10.54 2.54 17.46
C THR A 169 9.21 2.62 18.19
N GLY A 170 8.46 1.51 18.22
CA GLY A 170 7.20 1.37 18.94
C GLY A 170 5.97 1.90 18.19
N PHE A 171 6.08 2.34 16.93
CA PHE A 171 4.93 2.75 16.11
C PHE A 171 5.24 2.86 14.63
N VAL A 172 4.17 2.80 13.83
CA VAL A 172 4.09 3.29 12.46
C VAL A 172 2.80 4.10 12.31
N PRO A 173 2.82 5.36 11.79
CA PRO A 173 1.62 6.16 11.60
C PRO A 173 0.70 5.58 10.51
N TYR A 174 -0.57 6.03 10.48
CA TYR A 174 -1.43 5.81 9.33
C TYR A 174 -1.05 6.78 8.18
N ASP A 175 -1.24 6.34 6.94
CA ASP A 175 -0.78 7.06 5.74
C ASP A 175 -1.52 8.39 5.47
N THR A 176 -2.65 8.61 6.13
CA THR A 176 -3.48 9.82 5.92
C THR A 176 -2.81 11.11 6.38
N CYS A 177 -1.81 11.04 7.27
CA CYS A 177 -1.04 12.22 7.68
C CYS A 177 0.40 12.22 7.14
N LEU A 178 0.78 11.19 6.40
CA LEU A 178 2.07 11.12 5.72
C LEU A 178 1.92 10.26 4.45
N PRO A 179 1.43 10.84 3.35
CA PRO A 179 1.24 10.13 2.09
C PRO A 179 2.59 9.69 1.51
N TYR A 180 2.54 8.62 0.71
CA TYR A 180 3.73 8.11 0.02
C TYR A 180 4.22 9.07 -1.07
N GLU A 181 5.50 9.41 -1.05
CA GLU A 181 6.16 10.36 -1.95
C GLU A 181 7.24 9.71 -2.84
N ALA A 182 7.51 8.41 -2.65
CA ALA A 182 8.54 7.65 -3.38
C ALA A 182 9.95 8.28 -3.26
N CYS A 183 10.26 8.80 -2.07
CA CYS A 183 11.57 9.37 -1.71
C CYS A 183 11.99 8.86 -0.34
N SER A 184 13.28 8.79 -0.11
CA SER A 184 13.89 8.48 1.18
C SER A 184 14.93 9.54 1.55
N ALA A 185 15.43 9.51 2.78
CA ALA A 185 16.30 10.54 3.31
C ALA A 185 17.57 10.81 2.47
N GLU A 186 18.08 9.78 1.77
CA GLU A 186 19.25 9.89 0.89
C GLU A 186 18.91 10.07 -0.60
N SER A 187 17.63 10.18 -0.96
CA SER A 187 17.21 10.34 -2.36
C SER A 187 17.60 11.72 -2.90
N THR A 188 18.35 11.73 -3.98
CA THR A 188 18.84 12.96 -4.65
C THR A 188 18.37 13.06 -6.10
N GLU A 189 17.59 12.11 -6.58
CA GLU A 189 17.13 11.97 -7.96
C GLU A 189 15.64 12.32 -8.15
N GLY A 190 15.29 12.63 -9.38
CA GLY A 190 13.90 12.83 -9.82
C GLY A 190 13.17 13.93 -9.06
N ASN A 191 11.98 13.62 -8.54
CA ASN A 191 11.17 14.56 -7.77
C ASN A 191 11.81 14.89 -6.41
N CYS A 192 12.59 13.96 -5.84
CA CYS A 192 13.27 14.13 -4.55
C CYS A 192 14.34 15.25 -4.62
N ALA A 193 14.99 15.43 -5.78
CA ALA A 193 15.96 16.50 -6.02
C ALA A 193 15.39 17.92 -5.99
N ARG A 194 14.07 18.07 -5.96
CA ARG A 194 13.38 19.38 -5.99
C ARG A 194 13.28 20.07 -4.63
N GLY A 195 13.98 19.56 -3.62
CA GLY A 195 14.10 20.21 -2.30
C GLY A 195 13.10 19.70 -1.24
N GLY A 196 12.57 18.50 -1.38
CA GLY A 196 11.83 17.83 -0.31
C GLY A 196 12.75 17.48 0.86
N ASP A 197 12.24 17.61 2.09
CA ASP A 197 12.90 17.11 3.29
C ASP A 197 12.28 15.76 3.65
N TYR A 198 13.08 14.69 3.56
CA TYR A 198 12.70 13.31 3.89
C TYR A 198 13.45 12.80 5.12
N THR A 199 14.04 13.70 5.92
CA THR A 199 14.69 13.33 7.17
C THR A 199 13.66 12.99 8.25
N CYS A 200 14.08 12.22 9.28
CA CYS A 200 13.22 11.80 10.35
C CYS A 200 12.95 12.95 11.34
N THR A 201 11.87 13.68 11.09
CA THR A 201 11.40 14.78 11.93
C THR A 201 9.94 14.58 12.32
N PRO A 202 9.41 15.27 13.34
CA PRO A 202 7.97 15.22 13.66
C PRO A 202 7.09 15.62 12.46
N MET A 203 7.52 16.60 11.64
CA MET A 203 6.83 17.04 10.44
C MET A 203 6.79 15.93 9.36
N ASN A 204 7.82 15.12 9.29
CA ASN A 204 7.95 13.98 8.37
C ASN A 204 7.52 12.65 8.99
N THR A 205 6.82 12.70 10.12
CA THR A 205 6.15 11.58 10.77
C THR A 205 4.65 11.64 10.60
N CYS A 206 4.03 12.75 10.98
CA CYS A 206 2.60 12.98 10.76
C CYS A 206 2.32 14.49 10.80
N ARG A 207 1.71 15.03 9.74
CA ARG A 207 1.46 16.47 9.59
C ARG A 207 0.10 16.75 8.98
N THR A 208 -0.36 17.98 9.17
CA THR A 208 -1.45 18.61 8.41
C THR A 208 -1.10 20.05 8.05
N CYS A 209 -1.79 20.62 7.06
CA CYS A 209 -1.54 21.99 6.62
C CYS A 209 -2.86 22.77 6.58
N SER A 210 -2.87 24.03 7.07
CA SER A 210 -4.08 24.82 7.24
C SER A 210 -4.58 25.48 5.96
N THR A 211 -3.68 26.00 5.12
CA THR A 211 -3.98 26.65 3.84
C THR A 211 -2.71 26.77 2.99
N PHE A 212 -2.81 27.39 1.83
CA PHE A 212 -1.65 27.65 0.97
C PHE A 212 -0.68 28.64 1.61
N VAL A 213 0.62 28.36 1.47
CA VAL A 213 1.70 29.20 2.04
C VAL A 213 1.61 30.64 1.54
N GLU A 214 1.23 30.85 0.27
CA GLU A 214 1.06 32.17 -0.36
C GLU A 214 -0.02 33.02 0.33
N PHE A 215 -0.96 32.37 1.02
CA PHE A 215 -2.04 33.03 1.77
C PHE A 215 -1.80 33.02 3.28
N GLY A 216 -0.55 32.79 3.71
CA GLY A 216 -0.19 32.74 5.13
C GLY A 216 -0.47 31.41 5.82
N GLY A 217 -0.69 30.35 5.05
CA GLY A 217 -0.85 29.00 5.58
C GLY A 217 0.46 28.41 6.08
N PHE A 218 0.33 27.38 6.91
CA PHE A 218 1.45 26.65 7.46
C PHE A 218 1.10 25.18 7.65
N CYS A 219 2.13 24.34 7.72
CA CYS A 219 2.01 22.95 8.13
C CYS A 219 2.46 22.79 9.59
N SER A 220 1.81 21.90 10.32
CA SER A 220 2.16 21.59 11.71
C SER A 220 2.27 20.06 11.90
N ALA A 221 3.25 19.67 12.71
CA ALA A 221 3.38 18.28 13.13
C ALA A 221 2.30 17.95 14.19
N LEU A 222 1.67 16.80 14.02
CA LEU A 222 0.72 16.30 15.01
C LEU A 222 1.49 15.59 16.12
N SER A 223 1.25 15.97 17.37
CA SER A 223 1.86 15.33 18.55
C SER A 223 1.15 14.04 18.95
N THR A 224 -0.07 13.86 18.50
CA THR A 224 -0.90 12.67 18.75
C THR A 224 -1.60 12.30 17.43
N PHE A 225 -1.41 11.09 16.97
CA PHE A 225 -1.88 10.64 15.66
C PHE A 225 -2.21 9.14 15.66
N PRO A 226 -3.09 8.68 14.75
CA PRO A 226 -3.37 7.26 14.56
C PRO A 226 -2.10 6.50 14.17
N ASN A 227 -1.85 5.39 14.86
CA ASN A 227 -0.68 4.55 14.62
C ASN A 227 -0.95 3.08 14.96
N ALA A 228 -0.05 2.22 14.54
CA ALA A 228 -0.01 0.81 14.90
C ALA A 228 1.38 0.41 15.37
N THR A 229 1.47 -0.71 16.09
CA THR A 229 2.72 -1.28 16.60
C THR A 229 2.88 -2.72 16.14
N VAL A 230 4.10 -3.25 16.21
CA VAL A 230 4.43 -4.67 16.06
C VAL A 230 4.73 -5.26 17.41
N ALA A 231 4.03 -6.35 17.79
CA ALA A 231 4.29 -7.06 19.06
C ALA A 231 5.41 -8.09 18.89
N GLU A 232 5.35 -8.84 17.81
CA GLU A 232 6.33 -9.88 17.47
C GLU A 232 6.41 -10.02 15.95
N TYR A 233 7.51 -10.53 15.46
CA TYR A 233 7.73 -10.84 14.04
C TYR A 233 8.72 -11.98 13.90
N GLY A 234 8.66 -12.67 12.76
CA GLY A 234 9.56 -13.79 12.51
C GLY A 234 9.55 -14.23 11.06
N MET A 235 10.34 -15.27 10.82
CA MET A 235 10.47 -15.89 9.50
C MET A 235 9.95 -17.32 9.52
N ILE A 236 9.46 -17.73 8.38
CA ILE A 236 9.02 -19.10 8.06
C ILE A 236 9.46 -19.43 6.64
N SER A 237 9.44 -20.70 6.27
CA SER A 237 9.70 -21.15 4.91
C SER A 237 8.93 -22.44 4.61
N GLY A 238 8.72 -22.69 3.31
CA GLY A 238 8.04 -23.87 2.82
C GLY A 238 6.51 -23.80 2.89
N GLU A 239 5.88 -24.52 1.97
CA GLU A 239 4.44 -24.48 1.70
C GLU A 239 3.59 -24.60 2.97
N LYS A 240 3.87 -25.58 3.83
CA LYS A 240 3.01 -25.92 4.98
C LYS A 240 3.04 -24.86 6.08
N GLU A 241 4.22 -24.33 6.40
CA GLU A 241 4.37 -23.28 7.42
C GLU A 241 3.72 -21.99 6.96
N ILE A 242 3.90 -21.63 5.67
CA ILE A 242 3.29 -20.44 5.07
C ILE A 242 1.77 -20.55 5.09
N MET A 243 1.20 -21.69 4.68
CA MET A 243 -0.25 -21.92 4.73
C MET A 243 -0.80 -21.80 6.15
N ALA A 244 -0.13 -22.42 7.13
CA ALA A 244 -0.55 -22.37 8.53
C ALA A 244 -0.55 -20.94 9.05
N GLU A 245 0.49 -20.17 8.74
CA GLU A 245 0.62 -18.78 9.17
C GLU A 245 -0.45 -17.88 8.56
N ILE A 246 -0.65 -17.97 7.24
CA ILE A 246 -1.68 -17.20 6.54
C ILE A 246 -3.07 -17.51 7.09
N TYR A 247 -3.38 -18.79 7.30
CA TYR A 247 -4.69 -19.21 7.79
C TYR A 247 -4.97 -18.72 9.20
N ALA A 248 -3.98 -18.84 10.08
CA ALA A 248 -4.14 -18.52 11.49
C ALA A 248 -4.15 -17.02 11.78
N ARG A 249 -3.28 -16.24 11.12
CA ARG A 249 -2.98 -14.87 11.52
C ARG A 249 -3.06 -13.84 10.40
N GLY A 250 -3.07 -14.25 9.12
CA GLY A 250 -3.22 -13.35 7.97
C GLY A 250 -2.03 -13.37 7.01
N PRO A 251 -2.06 -12.50 5.98
CA PRO A 251 -1.05 -12.39 4.94
C PRO A 251 0.37 -12.26 5.47
N VAL A 252 1.33 -12.72 4.67
CA VAL A 252 2.77 -12.68 4.96
C VAL A 252 3.51 -11.94 3.86
N SER A 253 4.65 -11.34 4.16
CA SER A 253 5.55 -10.80 3.14
C SER A 253 6.55 -11.85 2.69
N ALA A 254 6.87 -11.90 1.40
CA ALA A 254 7.72 -12.93 0.83
C ALA A 254 8.72 -12.36 -0.18
N GLY A 255 9.93 -12.88 -0.15
CA GLY A 255 10.95 -12.63 -1.16
C GLY A 255 10.63 -13.36 -2.47
N ILE A 256 10.98 -12.76 -3.60
CA ILE A 256 10.77 -13.36 -4.92
C ILE A 256 11.80 -12.82 -5.93
N ASP A 257 12.10 -13.61 -6.95
CA ASP A 257 12.75 -13.12 -8.16
C ASP A 257 11.70 -12.50 -9.09
N ALA A 258 11.63 -11.19 -9.13
CA ALA A 258 10.66 -10.47 -9.93
C ALA A 258 11.02 -10.37 -11.43
N ASP A 259 12.21 -10.77 -11.84
CA ASP A 259 12.59 -10.76 -13.24
C ASP A 259 11.74 -11.72 -14.08
N GLY A 260 11.33 -12.87 -13.48
CA GLY A 260 10.37 -13.80 -14.09
C GLY A 260 8.97 -13.24 -14.30
N LEU A 261 8.59 -12.20 -13.57
CA LEU A 261 7.23 -11.63 -13.58
C LEU A 261 7.05 -10.43 -14.53
N ARG A 262 8.10 -9.98 -15.23
CA ARG A 262 8.05 -8.77 -16.07
C ARG A 262 6.99 -8.82 -17.15
N GLY A 263 6.82 -9.99 -17.78
CA GLY A 263 5.85 -10.23 -18.84
C GLY A 263 4.53 -10.84 -18.34
N TYR A 264 4.31 -10.91 -17.04
CA TYR A 264 3.09 -11.50 -16.50
C TYR A 264 1.87 -10.63 -16.77
N VAL A 265 0.85 -11.24 -17.38
CA VAL A 265 -0.43 -10.59 -17.71
C VAL A 265 -1.62 -11.27 -17.03
N GLY A 266 -1.45 -12.51 -16.54
CA GLY A 266 -2.50 -13.29 -15.87
C GLY A 266 -2.26 -14.80 -15.95
N GLY A 267 -3.07 -15.57 -15.23
CA GLY A 267 -2.95 -17.02 -15.16
C GLY A 267 -2.05 -17.47 -13.99
N ILE A 268 -1.75 -18.75 -13.93
CA ILE A 268 -0.82 -19.29 -12.94
C ILE A 268 0.58 -19.33 -13.56
N TYR A 269 1.52 -18.60 -12.97
CA TYR A 269 2.94 -18.69 -13.34
C TYR A 269 3.48 -20.05 -12.88
N THR A 270 3.97 -20.87 -13.81
CA THR A 270 4.35 -22.28 -13.56
C THR A 270 5.83 -22.57 -13.72
N ASP A 271 6.60 -21.62 -14.28
CA ASP A 271 8.02 -21.82 -14.49
C ASP A 271 8.79 -21.90 -13.15
N THR A 272 9.84 -22.71 -13.14
CA THR A 272 10.70 -22.90 -11.96
C THR A 272 12.17 -22.67 -12.36
N PRO A 273 12.55 -21.45 -12.82
CA PRO A 273 13.93 -21.15 -13.16
C PRO A 273 14.82 -21.11 -11.92
N GLU A 274 16.13 -21.05 -12.12
CA GLU A 274 17.04 -20.56 -11.10
C GLU A 274 16.65 -19.11 -10.76
N PHE A 275 16.75 -18.75 -9.48
CA PHE A 275 16.26 -17.47 -8.99
C PHE A 275 17.29 -16.77 -8.09
N GLU A 276 17.21 -15.44 -8.08
CA GLU A 276 17.84 -14.59 -7.09
C GLU A 276 16.81 -13.64 -6.52
N ILE A 277 16.54 -13.71 -5.21
CA ILE A 277 15.54 -12.84 -4.56
C ILE A 277 15.98 -11.39 -4.71
N ASN A 278 15.15 -10.59 -5.38
CA ASN A 278 15.41 -9.18 -5.68
C ASN A 278 14.21 -8.27 -5.40
N HIS A 279 13.09 -8.84 -4.94
CA HIS A 279 11.83 -8.13 -4.72
C HIS A 279 11.06 -8.74 -3.53
N ILE A 280 10.18 -7.93 -2.92
CA ILE A 280 9.29 -8.38 -1.84
C ILE A 280 7.84 -8.14 -2.23
N VAL A 281 7.00 -9.15 -1.98
CA VAL A 281 5.55 -9.17 -2.26
C VAL A 281 4.77 -9.59 -1.00
N SER A 282 3.43 -9.70 -1.09
CA SER A 282 2.58 -10.18 -0.01
C SER A 282 1.74 -11.38 -0.45
N ILE A 283 1.94 -12.55 0.16
CA ILE A 283 1.10 -13.73 -0.08
C ILE A 283 -0.18 -13.57 0.75
N VAL A 284 -1.33 -13.54 0.07
CA VAL A 284 -2.63 -13.27 0.69
C VAL A 284 -3.54 -14.50 0.78
N GLY A 285 -3.10 -15.62 0.23
CA GLY A 285 -3.84 -16.88 0.22
C GLY A 285 -3.36 -17.85 -0.84
N TRP A 286 -4.16 -18.85 -1.10
CA TRP A 286 -3.86 -19.91 -2.06
C TRP A 286 -5.13 -20.49 -2.68
N GLY A 287 -4.95 -21.24 -3.75
CA GLY A 287 -6.01 -22.00 -4.39
C GLY A 287 -5.51 -23.26 -5.07
N THR A 288 -6.48 -23.99 -5.62
CA THR A 288 -6.25 -25.12 -6.52
C THR A 288 -7.14 -24.92 -7.75
N ALA A 289 -6.55 -24.95 -8.93
CA ALA A 289 -7.27 -24.86 -10.20
C ALA A 289 -8.02 -26.16 -10.54
N ASP A 290 -8.88 -26.11 -11.54
CA ASP A 290 -9.71 -27.27 -11.95
C ASP A 290 -8.87 -28.48 -12.43
N ASP A 291 -7.68 -28.22 -12.96
CA ASP A 291 -6.71 -29.24 -13.37
C ASP A 291 -5.87 -29.83 -12.20
N GLY A 292 -6.11 -29.34 -10.97
CA GLY A 292 -5.39 -29.73 -9.77
C GLY A 292 -4.13 -28.92 -9.49
N THR A 293 -3.77 -27.95 -10.33
CA THR A 293 -2.61 -27.09 -10.13
C THR A 293 -2.80 -26.24 -8.88
N LYS A 294 -1.91 -26.39 -7.91
CA LYS A 294 -1.90 -25.60 -6.69
C LYS A 294 -1.18 -24.28 -6.90
N TYR A 295 -1.70 -23.17 -6.35
CA TYR A 295 -1.09 -21.86 -6.53
C TYR A 295 -1.21 -20.97 -5.28
N TRP A 296 -0.28 -20.04 -5.15
CA TRP A 296 -0.38 -18.90 -4.26
C TRP A 296 -1.12 -17.76 -4.95
N VAL A 297 -1.89 -16.99 -4.17
CA VAL A 297 -2.43 -15.69 -4.56
C VAL A 297 -1.57 -14.62 -3.90
N VAL A 298 -0.96 -13.77 -4.71
CA VAL A 298 0.08 -12.85 -4.27
C VAL A 298 -0.26 -11.42 -4.69
N ARG A 299 -0.17 -10.48 -3.75
CA ARG A 299 -0.32 -9.05 -4.03
C ARG A 299 1.05 -8.45 -4.30
N ASN A 300 1.19 -7.76 -5.44
CA ASN A 300 2.34 -6.97 -5.80
C ASN A 300 2.13 -5.49 -5.42
N SER A 301 3.17 -4.67 -5.60
CA SER A 301 3.18 -3.22 -5.35
C SER A 301 3.46 -2.40 -6.60
N TRP A 302 2.92 -2.83 -7.75
CA TRP A 302 3.10 -2.17 -9.04
C TRP A 302 1.82 -1.55 -9.62
N GLY A 303 0.78 -1.38 -8.78
CA GLY A 303 -0.50 -0.81 -9.16
C GLY A 303 -1.46 -1.82 -9.78
N GLN A 304 -2.74 -1.45 -9.82
CA GLN A 304 -3.82 -2.32 -10.30
C GLN A 304 -3.81 -2.56 -11.81
N TYR A 305 -3.10 -1.74 -12.60
CA TYR A 305 -2.97 -1.94 -14.05
C TYR A 305 -2.07 -3.14 -14.39
N TRP A 306 -1.26 -3.62 -13.45
CA TRP A 306 -0.36 -4.75 -13.65
C TRP A 306 -1.02 -6.07 -13.21
N GLY A 307 -0.78 -7.14 -13.97
CA GLY A 307 -1.24 -8.49 -13.66
C GLY A 307 -2.76 -8.59 -13.49
N GLU A 308 -3.20 -9.36 -12.52
CA GLU A 308 -4.61 -9.57 -12.17
C GLU A 308 -5.06 -8.50 -11.16
N MET A 309 -5.25 -7.26 -11.62
CA MET A 309 -5.62 -6.10 -10.78
C MET A 309 -4.62 -5.84 -9.62
N GLY A 310 -3.32 -5.93 -9.92
CA GLY A 310 -2.24 -5.74 -8.94
C GLY A 310 -1.81 -7.03 -8.23
N PHE A 311 -2.44 -8.16 -8.55
CA PHE A 311 -2.13 -9.48 -8.03
C PHE A 311 -1.55 -10.38 -9.11
N PHE A 312 -0.99 -11.50 -8.68
CA PHE A 312 -0.60 -12.59 -9.57
C PHE A 312 -0.80 -13.94 -8.88
N ARG A 313 -0.86 -14.99 -9.69
CA ARG A 313 -0.88 -16.36 -9.18
C ARG A 313 0.39 -17.08 -9.61
N ILE A 314 0.99 -17.84 -8.70
CA ILE A 314 2.21 -18.60 -8.93
C ILE A 314 2.06 -20.01 -8.35
N ILE A 315 2.60 -20.99 -9.07
CA ILE A 315 2.55 -22.40 -8.63
C ILE A 315 3.09 -22.55 -7.20
N ARG A 316 2.42 -23.37 -6.39
CA ARG A 316 2.68 -23.59 -4.96
C ARG A 316 3.27 -24.96 -4.69
N GLY A 317 4.21 -25.03 -3.75
CA GLY A 317 4.83 -26.27 -3.25
C GLY A 317 6.07 -26.69 -4.02
N VAL A 318 6.59 -25.84 -4.91
CA VAL A 318 7.81 -26.08 -5.71
C VAL A 318 8.81 -24.93 -5.65
N ASN A 319 8.58 -23.96 -4.76
CA ASN A 319 9.44 -22.78 -4.55
C ASN A 319 9.76 -22.00 -5.84
N SER A 320 8.78 -21.85 -6.73
CA SER A 320 8.95 -21.09 -7.97
C SER A 320 9.39 -19.65 -7.67
N LEU A 321 10.40 -19.15 -8.36
CA LEU A 321 11.01 -17.83 -8.15
C LEU A 321 11.44 -17.54 -6.70
N GLY A 322 11.63 -18.58 -5.85
CA GLY A 322 12.06 -18.43 -4.47
C GLY A 322 10.98 -17.96 -3.48
N ILE A 323 9.70 -17.92 -3.87
CA ILE A 323 8.62 -17.33 -3.07
C ILE A 323 8.36 -18.02 -1.73
N GLU A 324 8.84 -19.25 -1.54
CA GLU A 324 8.66 -20.03 -0.32
C GLU A 324 9.88 -20.03 0.63
N ASP A 325 10.97 -19.32 0.29
CA ASP A 325 12.21 -19.32 1.06
C ASP A 325 12.27 -18.20 2.11
N GLU A 326 12.18 -16.94 1.67
CA GLU A 326 12.33 -15.75 2.50
C GLU A 326 10.96 -15.17 2.81
N VAL A 327 10.23 -15.79 3.75
CA VAL A 327 8.87 -15.38 4.13
C VAL A 327 8.85 -14.86 5.56
N ALA A 328 8.31 -13.67 5.76
CA ALA A 328 8.23 -13.03 7.05
C ALA A 328 6.79 -12.64 7.42
N TRP A 329 6.53 -12.65 8.71
CA TRP A 329 5.26 -12.26 9.31
C TRP A 329 5.48 -11.31 10.49
N ALA A 330 4.47 -10.51 10.82
CA ALA A 330 4.43 -9.72 12.03
C ALA A 330 3.04 -9.77 12.65
N THR A 331 2.98 -9.87 13.98
CA THR A 331 1.72 -9.77 14.73
C THR A 331 1.54 -8.33 15.18
N PRO A 332 0.39 -7.68 14.88
CA PRO A 332 0.12 -6.35 15.40
C PRO A 332 0.03 -6.36 16.92
N GLY A 333 0.63 -5.38 17.58
CA GLY A 333 0.56 -5.22 19.03
C GLY A 333 -0.67 -4.42 19.43
N SER A 334 -0.66 -3.14 19.09
CA SER A 334 -1.80 -2.24 19.28
C SER A 334 -1.99 -1.39 18.03
N TRP A 335 -3.20 -0.90 17.83
CA TRP A 335 -3.53 0.03 16.76
C TRP A 335 -4.61 1.00 17.21
N THR A 336 -4.63 2.17 16.60
CA THR A 336 -5.64 3.19 16.90
C THR A 336 -6.96 2.82 16.24
N HIS A 337 -7.98 2.55 17.04
CA HIS A 337 -9.35 2.24 16.62
C HIS A 337 -10.38 3.18 17.27
N MET A 338 -9.89 4.16 18.03
CA MET A 338 -10.68 5.18 18.70
C MET A 338 -10.37 6.56 18.09
N ASN A 339 -11.23 7.52 18.37
CA ASN A 339 -11.02 8.90 17.93
C ASN A 339 -9.71 9.49 18.42
N VAL A 340 -9.05 10.17 17.49
CA VAL A 340 -8.08 11.22 17.78
C VAL A 340 -8.69 12.51 17.30
N ALA A 341 -9.24 13.33 18.20
CA ALA A 341 -9.85 14.58 17.82
C ALA A 341 -8.81 15.70 17.79
N CYS A 342 -8.64 16.33 16.64
CA CYS A 342 -7.80 17.48 16.41
C CYS A 342 -8.57 18.53 15.60
N TYR A 343 -8.19 19.79 15.70
CA TYR A 343 -8.61 20.78 14.74
C TYR A 343 -7.93 20.54 13.39
N GLU A 344 -8.45 21.12 12.34
CA GLU A 344 -7.97 20.91 10.98
C GLU A 344 -6.51 21.37 10.82
N ASP A 345 -6.10 22.40 11.53
CA ASP A 345 -4.72 22.92 11.56
C ASP A 345 -3.76 22.09 12.46
N GLY A 346 -4.23 20.97 13.00
CA GLY A 346 -3.44 20.09 13.86
C GLY A 346 -3.31 20.57 15.31
N SER A 347 -3.94 21.67 15.67
CA SER A 347 -3.96 22.16 17.05
C SER A 347 -5.00 21.42 17.88
N ASN A 348 -4.87 21.54 19.21
CA ASN A 348 -5.82 20.97 20.18
C ASN A 348 -6.10 19.47 20.02
N CYS A 349 -5.11 18.68 19.60
CA CYS A 349 -5.23 17.22 19.54
C CYS A 349 -5.45 16.63 20.92
N ILE A 350 -6.44 15.72 21.05
CA ILE A 350 -6.72 15.02 22.28
C ILE A 350 -5.54 14.11 22.64
N ARG A 351 -5.09 14.16 23.87
CA ARG A 351 -4.05 13.26 24.39
C ARG A 351 -4.59 11.84 24.49
N LYS A 352 -3.71 10.83 24.37
CA LYS A 352 -4.08 9.41 24.43
C LYS A 352 -4.97 9.05 25.62
N LYS A 353 -4.76 9.66 26.80
CA LYS A 353 -5.58 9.47 27.99
C LYS A 353 -7.03 9.99 27.88
N ASP A 354 -7.25 10.88 26.94
CA ASP A 354 -8.52 11.55 26.69
C ASP A 354 -9.29 10.90 25.54
N TYR A 355 -8.78 9.78 24.99
CA TYR A 355 -9.47 9.03 23.92
C TYR A 355 -10.78 8.47 24.45
N VAL A 356 -11.81 8.62 23.63
CA VAL A 356 -13.11 8.04 23.90
C VAL A 356 -13.23 6.73 23.14
N ASP A 357 -13.45 5.65 23.85
CA ASP A 357 -13.72 4.35 23.28
C ASP A 357 -15.13 4.36 22.67
N PRO A 358 -15.26 4.23 21.33
CA PRO A 358 -16.58 4.27 20.67
C PRO A 358 -17.46 3.08 21.02
N SER A 359 -16.92 2.00 21.58
CA SER A 359 -17.69 0.85 22.04
C SER A 359 -18.37 1.06 23.40
N LYS A 360 -17.99 2.12 24.13
CA LYS A 360 -18.54 2.44 25.45
C LYS A 360 -19.58 3.54 25.34
N PRO A 361 -20.78 3.34 25.88
CA PRO A 361 -21.78 4.40 25.93
C PRO A 361 -21.28 5.55 26.81
N GLY A 362 -21.33 6.76 26.28
CA GLY A 362 -20.86 7.95 26.96
C GLY A 362 -20.40 9.03 25.98
N ARG A 363 -19.85 10.06 26.46
CA ARG A 363 -19.56 11.29 25.73
C ARG A 363 -18.56 11.06 24.58
N LEU A 364 -19.09 10.92 23.38
CA LEU A 364 -18.28 10.94 22.16
C LEU A 364 -18.08 12.40 21.73
N PRO A 365 -16.84 12.88 21.62
CA PRO A 365 -16.62 14.14 20.94
C PRO A 365 -16.99 13.95 19.47
N TYR A 366 -17.78 14.87 18.95
CA TYR A 366 -18.10 15.05 17.52
C TYR A 366 -18.43 13.81 16.69
N GLY A 367 -19.69 13.71 16.25
CA GLY A 367 -20.13 12.98 15.05
C GLY A 367 -19.73 11.52 14.94
N GLN A 368 -19.39 10.87 16.04
CA GLN A 368 -19.07 9.46 16.04
C GLN A 368 -20.31 8.64 15.92
N PHE A 369 -20.29 7.80 14.93
CA PHE A 369 -21.35 6.84 14.72
C PHE A 369 -21.23 5.71 15.75
N HIS A 370 -22.29 5.49 16.53
CA HIS A 370 -22.49 4.21 17.17
C HIS A 370 -22.71 3.18 16.05
N MET A 371 -21.82 2.26 15.89
CA MET A 371 -22.16 1.03 15.18
C MET A 371 -22.97 0.19 16.16
N GLU A 372 -24.29 0.21 16.01
CA GLU A 372 -25.16 -0.74 16.70
C GLU A 372 -24.76 -2.17 16.28
N ASN A 373 -24.72 -3.07 17.23
CA ASN A 373 -24.32 -4.48 17.11
C ASN A 373 -25.20 -5.28 16.14
#